data_db494f2ef06d01844783adc8a57f9f11
#
_entry.id   db494f2ef06d01844783adc8a57f9f11
#
_cell.length_a   1.000
_cell.length_b   1.000
_cell.length_c   1.000
_cell.angle_alpha   90.00
_cell.angle_beta   90.00
_cell.angle_gamma   90.00
#
_symmetry.space_group_name_H-M   'P 1'
#
loop_
_entity.id
_entity.type
_entity.pdbx_description
1 polymer ?
#
loop_
_entity_poly.entity_id
_entity_poly.type
_entity_poly.pdbx_seq_one_letter_code
_entity_poly.pdbx_strand_id
1 'polypeptide(L)'
;MSKYAGTKTEKNLEAAFAGESQARNKYTYFASVAKKEGYEQIAALFLKTAENEKEHAKMWFKELEGLGNTAANLEDAAEGENYEWTDMYDGFAKTAEEEGFTELARKFRLVAAIEKHHEERYRALLKNVETAAVFEKSEVKVWECRNCGHIVVGTKAPELCPTCAHPKSYFELHAENY
;
A
#
# COMPACT_ATOMS: atom_id res chain seq x y z
N MET A 1 -19.94 7.02 9.65
CA MET A 1 -19.18 8.14 10.31
C MET A 1 -18.74 7.65 11.66
N SER A 2 -17.47 7.84 11.97
CA SER A 2 -16.89 7.45 13.26
C SER A 2 -17.72 8.02 14.43
N LYS A 3 -17.86 7.24 15.51
CA LYS A 3 -18.50 7.71 16.77
C LYS A 3 -17.82 8.94 17.37
N TYR A 4 -16.66 9.29 16.88
CA TYR A 4 -15.87 10.46 17.31
C TYR A 4 -16.02 11.68 16.41
N ALA A 5 -16.80 11.60 15.32
CA ALA A 5 -16.88 12.62 14.28
C ALA A 5 -17.11 14.04 14.85
N GLY A 6 -16.28 14.99 14.45
CA GLY A 6 -16.32 16.40 14.86
C GLY A 6 -15.80 16.68 16.27
N THR A 7 -15.28 15.68 17.00
CA THR A 7 -14.76 15.86 18.37
C THR A 7 -13.26 16.18 18.41
N LYS A 8 -12.78 16.67 19.57
CA LYS A 8 -11.33 16.79 19.83
C LYS A 8 -10.65 15.41 19.88
N THR A 9 -11.39 14.38 20.29
CA THR A 9 -10.90 13.00 20.34
C THR A 9 -10.60 12.47 18.94
N GLU A 10 -11.41 12.77 17.94
CA GLU A 10 -11.14 12.42 16.55
C GLU A 10 -9.79 13.00 16.09
N LYS A 11 -9.58 14.32 16.31
CA LYS A 11 -8.29 14.97 16.00
C LYS A 11 -7.10 14.35 16.74
N ASN A 12 -7.31 13.90 17.98
CA ASN A 12 -6.26 13.20 18.74
C ASN A 12 -5.96 11.82 18.13
N LEU A 13 -6.98 11.09 17.66
CA LEU A 13 -6.81 9.81 16.98
C LEU A 13 -6.07 9.98 15.64
N GLU A 14 -6.44 10.99 14.84
CA GLU A 14 -5.73 11.33 13.60
C GLU A 14 -4.27 11.68 13.86
N ALA A 15 -4.00 12.52 14.87
CA ALA A 15 -2.65 12.88 15.26
C ALA A 15 -1.84 11.68 15.78
N ALA A 16 -2.46 10.79 16.56
CA ALA A 16 -1.83 9.57 17.04
C ALA A 16 -1.51 8.62 15.87
N PHE A 17 -2.45 8.37 14.96
CA PHE A 17 -2.22 7.57 13.75
C PHE A 17 -1.07 8.13 12.90
N ALA A 18 -1.05 9.44 12.67
CA ALA A 18 0.02 10.10 11.92
C ALA A 18 1.38 9.97 12.63
N GLY A 19 1.43 10.19 13.95
CA GLY A 19 2.64 10.08 14.75
C GLY A 19 3.25 8.68 14.72
N GLU A 20 2.45 7.65 14.97
CA GLU A 20 2.89 6.26 14.95
C GLU A 20 3.34 5.81 13.55
N SER A 21 2.60 6.24 12.51
CA SER A 21 2.97 5.95 11.11
C SER A 21 4.32 6.56 10.74
N GLN A 22 4.61 7.79 11.18
CA GLN A 22 5.90 8.43 11.00
C GLN A 22 7.00 7.73 11.80
N ALA A 23 6.75 7.38 13.06
CA ALA A 23 7.69 6.68 13.93
C ALA A 23 8.11 5.34 13.32
N ARG A 24 7.13 4.55 12.84
CA ARG A 24 7.38 3.29 12.11
C ARG A 24 8.38 3.47 10.98
N ASN A 25 8.15 4.44 10.11
CA ASN A 25 9.03 4.68 8.97
C ASN A 25 10.42 5.18 9.41
N LYS A 26 10.49 6.13 10.34
CA LYS A 26 11.76 6.66 10.87
C LYS A 26 12.62 5.55 11.49
N TYR A 27 12.03 4.67 12.29
CA TYR A 27 12.78 3.58 12.94
C TYR A 27 13.32 2.56 11.95
N THR A 28 12.61 2.31 10.84
CA THR A 28 13.12 1.50 9.73
C THR A 28 14.36 2.14 9.09
N TYR A 29 14.35 3.47 8.91
CA TYR A 29 15.50 4.21 8.38
C TYR A 29 16.67 4.23 9.38
N PHE A 30 16.40 4.43 10.66
CA PHE A 30 17.42 4.39 11.72
C PHE A 30 18.07 3.01 11.84
N ALA A 31 17.29 1.94 11.72
CA ALA A 31 17.81 0.58 11.68
C ALA A 31 18.79 0.36 10.53
N SER A 32 18.50 0.93 9.34
CA SER A 32 19.39 0.86 8.19
C SER A 32 20.74 1.56 8.45
N VAL A 33 20.73 2.69 9.15
CA VAL A 33 21.95 3.40 9.55
C VAL A 33 22.74 2.59 10.58
N ALA A 34 22.08 2.14 11.66
CA ALA A 34 22.72 1.36 12.72
C ALA A 34 23.38 0.09 12.15
N LYS A 35 22.73 -0.57 11.19
CA LYS A 35 23.29 -1.75 10.51
C LYS A 35 24.56 -1.43 9.71
N LYS A 36 24.58 -0.31 8.98
CA LYS A 36 25.76 0.15 8.23
C LYS A 36 26.94 0.51 9.14
N GLU A 37 26.66 0.96 10.37
CA GLU A 37 27.64 1.30 11.39
C GLU A 37 28.09 0.08 12.21
N GLY A 38 27.54 -1.13 11.97
CA GLY A 38 27.90 -2.37 12.65
C GLY A 38 27.17 -2.63 13.97
N TYR A 39 26.10 -1.87 14.27
CA TYR A 39 25.29 -2.01 15.49
C TYR A 39 24.07 -2.90 15.26
N GLU A 40 24.29 -4.19 15.00
CA GLU A 40 23.22 -5.16 14.65
C GLU A 40 22.13 -5.27 15.73
N GLN A 41 22.49 -5.24 17.01
CA GLN A 41 21.52 -5.27 18.11
C GLN A 41 20.63 -4.01 18.11
N ILE A 42 21.22 -2.83 17.91
CA ILE A 42 20.47 -1.56 17.86
C ILE A 42 19.53 -1.55 16.66
N ALA A 43 20.02 -2.01 15.50
CA ALA A 43 19.19 -2.15 14.31
C ALA A 43 17.99 -3.07 14.53
N ALA A 44 18.21 -4.24 15.18
CA ALA A 44 17.14 -5.17 15.51
C ALA A 44 16.10 -4.56 16.46
N LEU A 45 16.53 -3.77 17.45
CA LEU A 45 15.64 -3.09 18.38
C LEU A 45 14.80 -2.01 17.69
N PHE A 46 15.38 -1.21 16.78
CA PHE A 46 14.64 -0.28 15.94
C PHE A 46 13.58 -0.99 15.10
N LEU A 47 13.92 -2.09 14.43
CA LEU A 47 12.95 -2.84 13.62
C LEU A 47 11.83 -3.42 14.47
N LYS A 48 12.15 -3.98 15.65
CA LYS A 48 11.15 -4.48 16.59
C LYS A 48 10.19 -3.37 17.02
N THR A 49 10.72 -2.20 17.36
CA THR A 49 9.90 -1.05 17.74
C THR A 49 9.05 -0.57 16.57
N ALA A 50 9.61 -0.50 15.35
CA ALA A 50 8.83 -0.14 14.15
C ALA A 50 7.61 -1.06 13.93
N GLU A 51 7.73 -2.36 14.21
CA GLU A 51 6.58 -3.29 14.15
C GLU A 51 5.55 -3.02 15.26
N ASN A 52 5.98 -2.59 16.46
CA ASN A 52 5.06 -2.18 17.52
C ASN A 52 4.27 -0.92 17.11
N GLU A 53 4.97 0.10 16.57
CA GLU A 53 4.32 1.35 16.14
C GLU A 53 3.32 1.12 14.98
N LYS A 54 3.59 0.15 14.10
CA LYS A 54 2.62 -0.28 13.09
C LYS A 54 1.31 -0.79 13.72
N GLU A 55 1.39 -1.58 14.79
CA GLU A 55 0.18 -2.08 15.48
C GLU A 55 -0.53 -0.97 16.26
N HIS A 56 0.22 -0.01 16.86
CA HIS A 56 -0.38 1.18 17.48
C HIS A 56 -1.13 2.02 16.44
N ALA A 57 -0.50 2.35 15.32
CA ALA A 57 -1.14 3.08 14.22
C ALA A 57 -2.42 2.40 13.75
N LYS A 58 -2.38 1.06 13.57
CA LYS A 58 -3.53 0.26 13.17
C LYS A 58 -4.68 0.31 14.19
N MET A 59 -4.39 0.38 15.49
CA MET A 59 -5.43 0.54 16.53
C MET A 59 -6.19 1.86 16.33
N TRP A 60 -5.47 2.97 16.15
CA TRP A 60 -6.06 4.29 15.95
C TRP A 60 -6.81 4.39 14.63
N PHE A 61 -6.25 3.79 13.56
CA PHE A 61 -6.90 3.76 12.26
C PHE A 61 -8.22 2.98 12.27
N LYS A 62 -8.31 1.90 13.07
CA LYS A 62 -9.57 1.17 13.28
C LYS A 62 -10.61 2.01 14.04
N GLU A 63 -10.21 2.76 15.08
CA GLU A 63 -11.12 3.65 15.80
C GLU A 63 -11.67 4.77 14.91
N LEU A 64 -10.89 5.20 13.92
CA LEU A 64 -11.29 6.16 12.86
C LEU A 64 -12.16 5.52 11.77
N GLU A 65 -12.49 4.22 11.88
CA GLU A 65 -13.21 3.45 10.86
C GLU A 65 -12.51 3.41 9.49
N GLY A 66 -11.17 3.59 9.46
CA GLY A 66 -10.36 3.63 8.23
C GLY A 66 -10.13 2.26 7.57
N LEU A 67 -10.46 1.13 8.25
CA LEU A 67 -10.31 -0.20 7.68
C LEU A 67 -11.66 -0.78 7.25
N GLY A 68 -11.85 -0.94 5.94
CA GLY A 68 -12.97 -1.62 5.34
C GLY A 68 -12.64 -3.03 4.84
N ASN A 69 -13.53 -3.58 4.02
CA ASN A 69 -13.23 -4.78 3.24
C ASN A 69 -12.27 -4.45 2.08
N THR A 70 -11.83 -5.45 1.31
CA THR A 70 -10.85 -5.28 0.24
C THR A 70 -11.29 -4.25 -0.81
N ALA A 71 -12.56 -4.24 -1.20
CA ALA A 71 -13.07 -3.28 -2.19
C ALA A 71 -13.02 -1.84 -1.64
N ALA A 72 -13.53 -1.61 -0.42
CA ALA A 72 -13.48 -0.30 0.22
C ALA A 72 -12.03 0.19 0.43
N ASN A 73 -11.12 -0.69 0.85
CA ASN A 73 -9.71 -0.31 1.01
C ASN A 73 -9.01 0.00 -0.33
N LEU A 74 -9.40 -0.67 -1.42
CA LEU A 74 -8.89 -0.35 -2.77
C LEU A 74 -9.43 0.99 -3.27
N GLU A 75 -10.68 1.30 -2.97
CA GLU A 75 -11.28 2.60 -3.31
C GLU A 75 -10.59 3.73 -2.54
N ASP A 76 -10.47 3.60 -1.21
CA ASP A 76 -9.78 4.58 -0.35
C ASP A 76 -8.33 4.80 -0.79
N ALA A 77 -7.59 3.73 -1.09
CA ALA A 77 -6.24 3.83 -1.61
C ALA A 77 -6.20 4.56 -2.96
N ALA A 78 -7.10 4.24 -3.91
CA ALA A 78 -7.14 4.91 -5.20
C ALA A 78 -7.48 6.41 -5.08
N GLU A 79 -8.39 6.78 -4.17
CA GLU A 79 -8.73 8.18 -3.90
C GLU A 79 -7.57 8.94 -3.24
N GLY A 80 -6.85 8.31 -2.31
CA GLY A 80 -5.65 8.87 -1.70
C GLY A 80 -4.58 9.18 -2.75
N GLU A 81 -4.22 8.20 -3.56
CA GLU A 81 -3.22 8.38 -4.64
C GLU A 81 -3.67 9.44 -5.67
N ASN A 82 -4.98 9.47 -6.00
CA ASN A 82 -5.53 10.50 -6.88
C ASN A 82 -5.30 11.90 -6.32
N TYR A 83 -5.63 12.14 -5.04
CA TYR A 83 -5.37 13.41 -4.38
C TYR A 83 -3.88 13.76 -4.35
N GLU A 84 -3.01 12.78 -4.11
CA GLU A 84 -1.57 13.02 -4.05
C GLU A 84 -1.01 13.52 -5.38
N TRP A 85 -1.41 12.95 -6.52
CA TRP A 85 -0.84 13.36 -7.80
C TRP A 85 -1.57 14.55 -8.46
N THR A 86 -2.89 14.73 -8.21
CA THR A 86 -3.65 15.85 -8.81
C THR A 86 -3.46 17.17 -8.06
N ASP A 87 -3.38 17.12 -6.73
CA ASP A 87 -3.46 18.31 -5.88
C ASP A 87 -2.21 18.50 -5.03
N MET A 88 -1.86 17.52 -4.21
CA MET A 88 -0.83 17.67 -3.18
C MET A 88 0.56 17.91 -3.77
N TYR A 89 1.07 17.00 -4.60
CA TYR A 89 2.40 17.13 -5.18
C TYR A 89 2.50 18.24 -6.23
N ASP A 90 1.42 18.53 -6.97
CA ASP A 90 1.40 19.67 -7.89
C ASP A 90 1.54 20.99 -7.12
N GLY A 91 0.79 21.14 -6.03
CA GLY A 91 0.91 22.29 -5.13
C GLY A 91 2.29 22.42 -4.51
N PHE A 92 2.86 21.31 -4.02
CA PHE A 92 4.20 21.31 -3.44
C PHE A 92 5.28 21.66 -4.47
N ALA A 93 5.15 21.18 -5.71
CA ALA A 93 6.09 21.49 -6.77
C ALA A 93 6.06 22.99 -7.14
N LYS A 94 4.87 23.59 -7.24
CA LYS A 94 4.72 25.03 -7.50
C LYS A 94 5.35 25.87 -6.39
N THR A 95 5.05 25.56 -5.13
CA THR A 95 5.64 26.24 -3.97
C THR A 95 7.17 26.12 -3.98
N ALA A 96 7.70 24.93 -4.23
CA ALA A 96 9.15 24.73 -4.29
C ALA A 96 9.82 25.52 -5.43
N GLU A 97 9.16 25.70 -6.58
CA GLU A 97 9.64 26.55 -7.67
C GLU A 97 9.66 28.04 -7.28
N GLU A 98 8.56 28.51 -6.67
CA GLU A 98 8.44 29.90 -6.19
C GLU A 98 9.53 30.24 -5.16
N GLU A 99 9.89 29.29 -4.31
CA GLU A 99 10.94 29.42 -3.31
C GLU A 99 12.37 29.15 -3.85
N GLY A 100 12.52 28.79 -5.14
CA GLY A 100 13.80 28.55 -5.79
C GLY A 100 14.36 27.14 -5.61
N PHE A 101 13.60 26.17 -5.08
CA PHE A 101 14.00 24.78 -4.89
C PHE A 101 13.67 23.91 -6.11
N THR A 102 14.18 24.26 -7.29
CA THR A 102 13.81 23.64 -8.57
C THR A 102 14.03 22.13 -8.63
N GLU A 103 15.13 21.62 -8.02
CA GLU A 103 15.40 20.18 -7.96
C GLU A 103 14.37 19.44 -7.08
N LEU A 104 13.90 20.07 -6.02
CA LEU A 104 12.86 19.50 -5.18
C LEU A 104 11.50 19.51 -5.90
N ALA A 105 11.17 20.60 -6.59
CA ALA A 105 9.97 20.67 -7.43
C ALA A 105 9.95 19.57 -8.48
N ARG A 106 11.09 19.31 -9.14
CA ARG A 106 11.23 18.20 -10.07
C ARG A 106 10.97 16.85 -9.41
N LYS A 107 11.50 16.63 -8.20
CA LYS A 107 11.25 15.38 -7.44
C LYS A 107 9.79 15.20 -7.10
N PHE A 108 9.08 16.24 -6.65
CA PHE A 108 7.64 16.19 -6.39
C PHE A 108 6.86 15.75 -7.64
N ARG A 109 7.15 16.31 -8.82
CA ARG A 109 6.50 15.90 -10.07
C ARG A 109 6.79 14.45 -10.46
N LEU A 110 8.01 13.97 -10.22
CA LEU A 110 8.38 12.58 -10.50
C LEU A 110 7.62 11.62 -9.57
N VAL A 111 7.46 11.97 -8.29
CA VAL A 111 6.66 11.16 -7.35
C VAL A 111 5.19 11.22 -7.76
N ALA A 112 4.62 12.38 -8.08
CA ALA A 112 3.25 12.50 -8.59
C ALA A 112 2.97 11.55 -9.78
N ALA A 113 3.91 11.39 -10.69
CA ALA A 113 3.77 10.46 -11.82
C ALA A 113 3.75 8.99 -11.36
N ILE A 114 4.40 8.65 -10.25
CA ILE A 114 4.37 7.32 -9.65
C ILE A 114 3.00 7.08 -9.00
N GLU A 115 2.49 8.06 -8.22
CA GLU A 115 1.20 7.93 -7.52
C GLU A 115 0.03 7.81 -8.50
N LYS A 116 0.12 8.43 -9.68
CA LYS A 116 -0.82 8.17 -10.78
C LYS A 116 -0.86 6.70 -11.20
N HIS A 117 0.29 6.03 -11.29
CA HIS A 117 0.33 4.59 -11.61
C HIS A 117 -0.20 3.73 -10.47
N HIS A 118 -0.02 4.16 -9.22
CA HIS A 118 -0.62 3.49 -8.07
C HIS A 118 -2.14 3.57 -8.12
N GLU A 119 -2.71 4.75 -8.37
CA GLU A 119 -4.15 4.93 -8.58
C GLU A 119 -4.68 4.02 -9.69
N GLU A 120 -4.08 4.07 -10.88
CA GLU A 120 -4.48 3.23 -12.02
C GLU A 120 -4.49 1.73 -11.65
N ARG A 121 -3.49 1.28 -10.89
CA ARG A 121 -3.39 -0.09 -10.37
C ARG A 121 -4.52 -0.42 -9.41
N TYR A 122 -4.78 0.43 -8.40
CA TYR A 122 -5.83 0.17 -7.42
C TYR A 122 -7.22 0.20 -8.04
N ARG A 123 -7.49 1.09 -8.99
CA ARG A 123 -8.77 1.10 -9.73
C ARG A 123 -8.93 -0.16 -10.59
N ALA A 124 -7.88 -0.65 -11.22
CA ALA A 124 -7.92 -1.90 -11.98
C ALA A 124 -8.19 -3.11 -11.07
N LEU A 125 -7.56 -3.15 -9.89
CA LEU A 125 -7.79 -4.20 -8.89
C LEU A 125 -9.21 -4.13 -8.31
N LEU A 126 -9.70 -2.94 -7.99
CA LEU A 126 -11.08 -2.72 -7.53
C LEU A 126 -12.08 -3.26 -8.56
N LYS A 127 -11.94 -2.87 -9.82
CA LYS A 127 -12.77 -3.39 -10.92
C LYS A 127 -12.74 -4.93 -10.99
N ASN A 128 -11.57 -5.56 -10.81
CA ASN A 128 -11.49 -7.02 -10.80
C ASN A 128 -12.26 -7.64 -9.62
N VAL A 129 -12.23 -7.00 -8.44
CA VAL A 129 -12.98 -7.46 -7.26
C VAL A 129 -14.49 -7.34 -7.50
N GLU A 130 -14.96 -6.18 -7.96
CA GLU A 130 -16.36 -5.87 -8.20
C GLU A 130 -16.99 -6.77 -9.29
N THR A 131 -16.21 -7.10 -10.32
CA THR A 131 -16.67 -7.93 -11.44
C THR A 131 -16.36 -9.43 -11.28
N ALA A 132 -15.89 -9.85 -10.07
CA ALA A 132 -15.44 -11.23 -9.81
C ALA A 132 -14.33 -11.72 -10.79
N ALA A 133 -13.57 -10.80 -11.36
CA ALA A 133 -12.55 -11.08 -12.37
C ALA A 133 -11.14 -11.30 -11.79
N VAL A 134 -10.99 -11.43 -10.46
CA VAL A 134 -9.68 -11.69 -9.83
C VAL A 134 -9.13 -13.05 -10.29
N PHE A 135 -9.96 -14.10 -10.25
CA PHE A 135 -9.58 -15.48 -10.55
C PHE A 135 -10.20 -16.03 -11.85
N GLU A 136 -10.88 -15.18 -12.61
CA GLU A 136 -11.50 -15.51 -13.88
C GLU A 136 -11.32 -14.34 -14.85
N LYS A 137 -11.04 -14.65 -16.13
CA LYS A 137 -10.87 -13.67 -17.20
C LYS A 137 -11.71 -14.05 -18.41
N SER A 138 -12.07 -13.08 -19.25
CA SER A 138 -12.77 -13.30 -20.50
C SER A 138 -11.94 -14.05 -21.54
N GLU A 139 -10.63 -14.08 -21.37
CA GLU A 139 -9.67 -14.71 -22.26
C GLU A 139 -8.86 -15.76 -21.53
N VAL A 140 -8.29 -16.70 -22.27
CA VAL A 140 -7.33 -17.68 -21.77
C VAL A 140 -6.09 -16.94 -21.25
N LYS A 141 -5.72 -17.23 -20.00
CA LYS A 141 -4.55 -16.69 -19.32
C LYS A 141 -3.71 -17.82 -18.76
N VAL A 142 -2.48 -17.48 -18.43
CA VAL A 142 -1.57 -18.35 -17.68
C VAL A 142 -1.69 -17.99 -16.20
N TRP A 143 -2.01 -18.97 -15.36
CA TRP A 143 -2.15 -18.83 -13.93
C TRP A 143 -1.01 -19.56 -13.23
N GLU A 144 -0.48 -18.96 -12.19
CA GLU A 144 0.58 -19.55 -11.36
C GLU A 144 0.15 -19.66 -9.91
N CYS A 145 0.44 -20.81 -9.30
CA CYS A 145 0.26 -20.99 -7.87
C CYS A 145 1.42 -20.38 -7.11
N ARG A 146 1.16 -19.32 -6.33
CA ARG A 146 2.16 -18.59 -5.53
C ARG A 146 2.88 -19.44 -4.48
N ASN A 147 2.32 -20.60 -4.11
CA ASN A 147 2.94 -21.49 -3.14
C ASN A 147 3.96 -22.45 -3.77
N CYS A 148 3.65 -23.05 -4.94
CA CYS A 148 4.48 -24.12 -5.49
C CYS A 148 4.91 -23.91 -6.96
N GLY A 149 4.53 -22.79 -7.59
CA GLY A 149 4.88 -22.50 -8.98
C GLY A 149 4.13 -23.32 -10.02
N HIS A 150 3.05 -24.06 -9.64
CA HIS A 150 2.27 -24.84 -10.61
C HIS A 150 1.57 -23.91 -11.61
N ILE A 151 1.75 -24.18 -12.89
CA ILE A 151 1.19 -23.40 -14.00
C ILE A 151 -0.07 -24.08 -14.56
N VAL A 152 -1.11 -23.29 -14.77
CA VAL A 152 -2.38 -23.70 -15.41
C VAL A 152 -2.73 -22.69 -16.49
N VAL A 153 -3.16 -23.19 -17.66
CA VAL A 153 -3.64 -22.35 -18.76
C VAL A 153 -5.16 -22.49 -18.88
N GLY A 154 -5.86 -21.38 -18.84
CA GLY A 154 -7.33 -21.35 -18.91
C GLY A 154 -7.91 -19.98 -18.65
N THR A 155 -9.24 -19.87 -18.75
CA THR A 155 -9.96 -18.61 -18.46
C THR A 155 -10.08 -18.35 -16.96
N LYS A 156 -9.89 -19.39 -16.11
CA LYS A 156 -9.99 -19.25 -14.65
C LYS A 156 -8.97 -20.10 -13.92
N ALA A 157 -8.60 -19.63 -12.74
CA ALA A 157 -7.78 -20.38 -11.78
C ALA A 157 -8.56 -21.60 -11.25
N PRO A 158 -7.91 -22.75 -11.00
CA PRO A 158 -8.56 -23.91 -10.39
C PRO A 158 -8.96 -23.64 -8.94
N GLU A 159 -10.02 -24.27 -8.45
CA GLU A 159 -10.45 -24.12 -7.04
C GLU A 159 -9.41 -24.61 -6.04
N LEU A 160 -8.63 -25.64 -6.42
CA LEU A 160 -7.51 -26.17 -5.66
C LEU A 160 -6.33 -26.41 -6.60
N CYS A 161 -5.13 -26.10 -6.13
CA CYS A 161 -3.91 -26.40 -6.85
C CYS A 161 -3.71 -27.93 -6.94
N PRO A 162 -3.61 -28.52 -8.15
CA PRO A 162 -3.47 -29.97 -8.28
C PRO A 162 -2.15 -30.52 -7.74
N THR A 163 -1.15 -29.67 -7.56
CA THR A 163 0.17 -30.07 -7.04
C THR A 163 0.24 -29.99 -5.50
N CYS A 164 -0.24 -28.90 -4.89
CA CYS A 164 -0.03 -28.65 -3.46
C CYS A 164 -1.31 -28.43 -2.66
N ALA A 165 -2.49 -28.59 -3.27
CA ALA A 165 -3.82 -28.47 -2.66
C ALA A 165 -4.10 -27.09 -1.97
N HIS A 166 -3.35 -26.04 -2.29
CA HIS A 166 -3.70 -24.70 -1.86
C HIS A 166 -4.93 -24.18 -2.62
N PRO A 167 -5.80 -23.41 -1.98
CA PRO A 167 -7.02 -22.90 -2.59
C PRO A 167 -6.71 -21.88 -3.71
N LYS A 168 -7.71 -21.59 -4.55
CA LYS A 168 -7.58 -20.65 -5.68
C LYS A 168 -7.08 -19.27 -5.29
N SER A 169 -7.23 -18.85 -4.04
CA SER A 169 -6.67 -17.59 -3.51
C SER A 169 -5.14 -17.49 -3.60
N TYR A 170 -4.47 -18.62 -3.82
CA TYR A 170 -3.03 -18.68 -4.06
C TYR A 170 -2.64 -18.53 -5.53
N PHE A 171 -3.59 -18.45 -6.45
CA PHE A 171 -3.27 -18.23 -7.87
C PHE A 171 -3.22 -16.75 -8.21
N GLU A 172 -2.30 -16.42 -9.10
CA GLU A 172 -2.17 -15.11 -9.74
C GLU A 172 -1.94 -15.29 -11.25
N LEU A 173 -2.05 -14.20 -12.00
CA LEU A 173 -1.64 -14.21 -13.40
C LEU A 173 -0.11 -14.33 -13.44
N HIS A 174 0.37 -15.34 -14.20
CA HIS A 174 1.81 -15.51 -14.41
C HIS A 174 2.37 -14.31 -15.17
N ALA A 175 3.47 -13.75 -14.67
CA ALA A 175 4.17 -12.64 -15.29
C ALA A 175 5.60 -13.05 -15.64
N GLU A 176 5.94 -12.98 -16.91
CA GLU A 176 7.32 -13.10 -17.38
C GLU A 176 7.95 -11.72 -17.44
N ASN A 177 8.89 -11.44 -16.54
CA ASN A 177 9.56 -10.14 -16.40
C ASN A 177 11.09 -10.22 -16.41
N TYR A 178 11.61 -11.27 -17.04
CA TYR A 178 13.04 -11.60 -17.17
C TYR A 178 13.43 -11.74 -18.64
#